data_8f725b7c984860578851f091fbd896a6
#
_entry.id   8f725b7c984860578851f091fbd896a6
#
_cell.length_a   1.000
_cell.length_b   1.000
_cell.length_c   1.000
_cell.angle_alpha   90.00
_cell.angle_beta   90.00
_cell.angle_gamma   90.00
#
_symmetry.space_group_name_H-M   'P 1'
#
loop_
_entity.id
_entity.type
_entity.pdbx_description
1 polymer ?
#
loop_
_entity_poly.entity_id
_entity_poly.type
_entity_poly.pdbx_seq_one_letter_code
_entity_poly.pdbx_strand_id
1 'polypeptide(L)'
;MEHNNSQSASYAAAGVDITAGYRAVELMKTHIARTRNLGCLDDVGGFGGCFGLNVAGMEEPVLVSGTDGCGTKVKLAILMDKHDTIGIDAVAMCVNDIICVGAKPLFFLDYIACGKNVPEKIAQIVGGVAEGCVQSGAALIGGETAEHPGLMPVEDYDLAGFAVGIVDKKKILDKTKMAEGDVVIALASSGIHSNGFSLIRKVFRIDENPAEIYRPCDALGGKTIAETLLTPTKIYVKSVLALLKKVDVKGISHITGGGFYENIPRSIPDGLCAKIDKSAVKVLPIFDLIAKTGNIPERDMFNTYNMGVGMSIVVPAAQVQTALDILTAHGEDAYVIGTITKNDEEKVILE
;
A
#
# COMPACT_ATOMS: atom_id res chain seq x y z
N MET A 1 -27.74 -21.85 -4.97
CA MET A 1 -28.63 -21.67 -6.14
C MET A 1 -27.93 -22.28 -7.34
N GLU A 2 -28.60 -23.19 -8.06
CA GLU A 2 -28.02 -23.74 -9.29
C GLU A 2 -28.09 -22.66 -10.37
N HIS A 3 -26.95 -22.18 -10.82
CA HIS A 3 -26.79 -21.12 -11.82
C HIS A 3 -26.94 -21.62 -13.27
N ASN A 4 -27.66 -22.72 -13.48
CA ASN A 4 -27.82 -23.38 -14.79
C ASN A 4 -28.47 -22.52 -15.89
N ASN A 5 -29.10 -21.40 -15.53
CA ASN A 5 -29.80 -20.52 -16.48
C ASN A 5 -28.96 -19.33 -16.98
N SER A 6 -27.72 -19.15 -16.50
CA SER A 6 -26.87 -17.99 -16.86
C SER A 6 -25.75 -18.35 -17.86
N GLN A 7 -25.73 -19.57 -18.39
CA GLN A 7 -24.75 -19.96 -19.41
C GLN A 7 -25.14 -19.41 -20.77
N SER A 8 -24.20 -18.71 -21.41
CA SER A 8 -24.33 -18.20 -22.78
C SER A 8 -23.20 -18.76 -23.63
N ALA A 9 -23.55 -19.70 -24.55
CA ALA A 9 -22.58 -20.25 -25.48
C ALA A 9 -21.97 -19.16 -26.40
N SER A 10 -22.74 -18.16 -26.77
CA SER A 10 -22.27 -17.03 -27.56
C SER A 10 -21.26 -16.16 -26.79
N TYR A 11 -21.47 -15.99 -25.49
CA TYR A 11 -20.57 -15.21 -24.62
C TYR A 11 -19.27 -15.96 -24.37
N ALA A 12 -19.35 -17.28 -24.15
CA ALA A 12 -18.19 -18.15 -24.03
C ALA A 12 -17.37 -18.19 -25.34
N ALA A 13 -18.03 -18.23 -26.50
CA ALA A 13 -17.39 -18.15 -27.80
C ALA A 13 -16.67 -16.81 -28.05
N ALA A 14 -17.11 -15.73 -27.37
CA ALA A 14 -16.46 -14.43 -27.37
C ALA A 14 -15.30 -14.31 -26.35
N GLY A 15 -15.00 -15.39 -25.60
CA GLY A 15 -13.87 -15.45 -24.68
C GLY A 15 -14.20 -15.11 -23.21
N VAL A 16 -15.49 -15.01 -22.84
CA VAL A 16 -15.92 -14.71 -21.46
C VAL A 16 -16.57 -15.94 -20.83
N ASP A 17 -15.99 -16.43 -19.72
CA ASP A 17 -16.50 -17.60 -18.98
C ASP A 17 -17.22 -17.18 -17.69
N ILE A 18 -18.55 -17.08 -17.77
CA ILE A 18 -19.39 -16.73 -16.62
C ILE A 18 -19.28 -17.78 -15.50
N THR A 19 -19.08 -19.06 -15.83
CA THR A 19 -18.99 -20.14 -14.83
C THR A 19 -17.70 -20.06 -14.04
N ALA A 20 -16.61 -19.60 -14.64
CA ALA A 20 -15.36 -19.29 -13.97
C ALA A 20 -15.56 -18.16 -12.97
N GLY A 21 -16.32 -17.12 -13.31
CA GLY A 21 -16.69 -16.04 -12.41
C GLY A 21 -17.40 -16.54 -11.15
N TYR A 22 -18.42 -17.38 -11.28
CA TYR A 22 -19.13 -17.96 -10.12
C TYR A 22 -18.23 -18.82 -9.24
N ARG A 23 -17.35 -19.61 -9.86
CA ARG A 23 -16.39 -20.43 -9.12
C ARG A 23 -15.38 -19.54 -8.35
N ALA A 24 -14.87 -18.50 -8.96
CA ALA A 24 -13.98 -17.54 -8.29
C ALA A 24 -14.65 -16.96 -7.05
N VAL A 25 -15.90 -16.46 -7.17
CA VAL A 25 -16.68 -15.93 -6.04
C VAL A 25 -16.82 -16.96 -4.93
N GLU A 26 -17.11 -18.22 -5.26
CA GLU A 26 -17.24 -19.27 -4.23
C GLU A 26 -15.92 -19.51 -3.47
N LEU A 27 -14.79 -19.53 -4.18
CA LEU A 27 -13.46 -19.69 -3.58
C LEU A 27 -13.05 -18.49 -2.71
N MET A 28 -13.52 -17.29 -3.03
CA MET A 28 -13.20 -16.05 -2.28
C MET A 28 -13.98 -15.90 -0.97
N LYS A 29 -15.14 -16.53 -0.81
CA LYS A 29 -16.08 -16.33 0.34
C LYS A 29 -15.40 -16.43 1.69
N THR A 30 -14.56 -17.44 1.89
CA THR A 30 -13.87 -17.67 3.18
C THR A 30 -12.86 -16.56 3.49
N HIS A 31 -12.18 -16.03 2.46
CA HIS A 31 -11.25 -14.91 2.61
C HIS A 31 -11.99 -13.63 2.97
N ILE A 32 -13.07 -13.32 2.25
CA ILE A 32 -13.90 -12.13 2.47
C ILE A 32 -14.54 -12.14 3.87
N ALA A 33 -15.05 -13.29 4.29
CA ALA A 33 -15.68 -13.45 5.60
C ALA A 33 -14.75 -13.04 6.77
N ARG A 34 -13.42 -13.20 6.64
CA ARG A 34 -12.44 -12.79 7.65
C ARG A 34 -12.36 -11.27 7.84
N THR A 35 -12.78 -10.50 6.86
CA THR A 35 -12.71 -9.03 6.88
C THR A 35 -13.96 -8.38 7.49
N ARG A 36 -15.04 -9.14 7.70
CA ARG A 36 -16.32 -8.60 8.17
C ARG A 36 -16.18 -7.95 9.55
N ASN A 37 -16.79 -6.81 9.68
CA ASN A 37 -16.91 -6.07 10.93
C ASN A 37 -18.35 -5.59 11.14
N LEU A 38 -18.62 -4.89 12.25
CA LEU A 38 -19.96 -4.43 12.63
C LEU A 38 -20.61 -3.45 11.63
N GLY A 39 -19.84 -2.88 10.72
CA GLY A 39 -20.36 -2.00 9.67
C GLY A 39 -20.91 -2.74 8.45
N CYS A 40 -20.57 -4.01 8.25
CA CYS A 40 -21.05 -4.77 7.10
C CYS A 40 -22.54 -5.16 7.29
N LEU A 41 -23.40 -4.65 6.43
CA LEU A 41 -24.86 -4.91 6.51
C LEU A 41 -25.28 -6.09 5.64
N ASP A 42 -24.62 -6.28 4.49
CA ASP A 42 -24.97 -7.31 3.51
C ASP A 42 -23.82 -8.30 3.29
N ASP A 43 -24.13 -9.45 2.69
CA ASP A 43 -23.14 -10.37 2.14
C ASP A 43 -22.69 -9.89 0.75
N VAL A 44 -21.47 -10.28 0.36
CA VAL A 44 -20.94 -9.97 -0.98
C VAL A 44 -21.73 -10.70 -2.05
N GLY A 45 -22.04 -10.02 -3.16
CA GLY A 45 -22.76 -10.57 -4.32
C GLY A 45 -24.04 -9.82 -4.70
N GLY A 46 -24.38 -8.73 -3.98
CA GLY A 46 -25.43 -7.78 -4.39
C GLY A 46 -24.89 -6.76 -5.42
N PHE A 47 -25.75 -5.83 -5.86
CA PHE A 47 -25.35 -4.74 -6.76
C PHE A 47 -24.38 -3.74 -6.13
N GLY A 48 -24.29 -3.68 -4.80
CA GLY A 48 -23.37 -2.81 -4.08
C GLY A 48 -23.18 -3.29 -2.66
N GLY A 49 -22.05 -2.94 -2.07
CA GLY A 49 -21.75 -3.24 -0.65
C GLY A 49 -22.36 -2.17 0.25
N CYS A 50 -23.22 -2.56 1.18
CA CYS A 50 -23.78 -1.65 2.18
C CYS A 50 -22.93 -1.64 3.44
N PHE A 51 -22.56 -0.43 3.90
CA PHE A 51 -21.74 -0.26 5.10
C PHE A 51 -22.39 0.77 6.05
N GLY A 52 -22.73 0.33 7.25
CA GLY A 52 -23.30 1.17 8.30
C GLY A 52 -22.21 2.01 8.97
N LEU A 53 -22.38 3.32 8.98
CA LEU A 53 -21.44 4.24 9.61
C LEU A 53 -21.73 4.33 11.12
N ASN A 54 -20.70 4.12 11.95
CA ASN A 54 -20.73 4.49 13.33
C ASN A 54 -20.06 5.86 13.51
N VAL A 55 -20.87 6.89 13.69
CA VAL A 55 -20.44 8.28 13.89
C VAL A 55 -20.53 8.73 15.34
N ALA A 56 -20.78 7.83 16.27
CA ALA A 56 -20.89 8.15 17.70
C ALA A 56 -19.59 8.83 18.18
N GLY A 57 -19.74 9.96 18.85
CA GLY A 57 -18.62 10.77 19.37
C GLY A 57 -17.89 11.63 18.33
N MET A 58 -18.41 11.73 17.10
CA MET A 58 -17.96 12.70 16.08
C MET A 58 -18.91 13.89 16.06
N GLU A 59 -18.35 15.09 15.93
CA GLU A 59 -19.13 16.30 15.77
C GLU A 59 -19.45 16.58 14.30
N GLU A 60 -18.43 16.42 13.44
CA GLU A 60 -18.56 16.65 12.00
C GLU A 60 -17.81 15.51 11.26
N PRO A 61 -18.48 14.35 11.01
CA PRO A 61 -17.84 13.21 10.34
C PRO A 61 -17.52 13.54 8.88
N VAL A 62 -16.29 13.25 8.47
CA VAL A 62 -15.78 13.43 7.11
C VAL A 62 -15.34 12.08 6.57
N LEU A 63 -15.79 11.74 5.36
CA LEU A 63 -15.28 10.58 4.62
C LEU A 63 -14.01 10.96 3.86
N VAL A 64 -13.03 10.07 3.91
CA VAL A 64 -11.77 10.18 3.17
C VAL A 64 -11.65 8.96 2.27
N SER A 65 -11.35 9.16 1.00
CA SER A 65 -11.19 8.06 0.04
C SER A 65 -9.81 8.09 -0.60
N GLY A 66 -9.29 6.90 -0.93
CA GLY A 66 -8.07 6.69 -1.67
C GLY A 66 -8.26 5.57 -2.68
N THR A 67 -7.70 5.74 -3.86
CA THR A 67 -7.64 4.71 -4.89
C THR A 67 -6.23 4.61 -5.42
N ASP A 68 -5.74 3.39 -5.59
CA ASP A 68 -4.41 3.11 -6.13
C ASP A 68 -4.36 1.68 -6.68
N GLY A 69 -3.29 1.37 -7.41
CA GLY A 69 -3.01 0.03 -7.93
C GLY A 69 -1.68 -0.50 -7.42
N CYS A 70 -1.31 -1.69 -7.89
CA CYS A 70 -0.03 -2.31 -7.54
C CYS A 70 1.11 -1.91 -8.48
N GLY A 71 0.82 -1.13 -9.51
CA GLY A 71 1.78 -0.79 -10.55
C GLY A 71 2.37 -2.02 -11.23
N THR A 72 3.56 -1.89 -11.81
CA THR A 72 4.19 -2.99 -12.57
C THR A 72 4.76 -4.11 -11.67
N LYS A 73 4.61 -4.05 -10.34
CA LYS A 73 4.88 -5.19 -9.44
C LYS A 73 4.02 -6.40 -9.80
N VAL A 74 2.80 -6.20 -10.30
CA VAL A 74 1.93 -7.25 -10.82
C VAL A 74 2.66 -8.16 -11.83
N LYS A 75 3.53 -7.61 -12.67
CA LYS A 75 4.28 -8.41 -13.66
C LYS A 75 5.22 -9.42 -13.01
N LEU A 76 5.74 -9.13 -11.83
CA LEU A 76 6.55 -10.10 -11.07
C LEU A 76 5.67 -11.20 -10.44
N ALA A 77 4.50 -10.83 -9.94
CA ALA A 77 3.54 -11.82 -9.42
C ALA A 77 3.13 -12.82 -10.51
N ILE A 78 2.90 -12.32 -11.73
CA ILE A 78 2.61 -13.14 -12.92
C ILE A 78 3.80 -14.05 -13.27
N LEU A 79 5.01 -13.47 -13.35
CA LEU A 79 6.23 -14.19 -13.70
C LEU A 79 6.55 -15.33 -12.71
N MET A 80 6.29 -15.08 -11.42
CA MET A 80 6.58 -16.02 -10.34
C MET A 80 5.41 -16.98 -10.05
N ASP A 81 4.29 -16.84 -10.75
CA ASP A 81 3.02 -17.53 -10.46
C ASP A 81 2.65 -17.50 -8.97
N LYS A 82 2.87 -16.30 -8.35
CA LYS A 82 2.62 -16.05 -6.93
C LYS A 82 1.73 -14.84 -6.76
N HIS A 83 0.46 -15.11 -6.50
CA HIS A 83 -0.61 -14.10 -6.55
C HIS A 83 -1.19 -13.73 -5.17
N ASP A 84 -0.82 -14.44 -4.13
CA ASP A 84 -1.38 -14.34 -2.77
C ASP A 84 -0.92 -13.10 -1.98
N THR A 85 0.11 -12.38 -2.45
CA THR A 85 0.66 -11.21 -1.77
C THR A 85 0.32 -9.88 -2.43
N ILE A 86 0.07 -9.87 -3.75
CA ILE A 86 -0.14 -8.63 -4.50
C ILE A 86 -1.40 -7.87 -4.05
N GLY A 87 -2.40 -8.57 -3.55
CA GLY A 87 -3.61 -7.96 -2.98
C GLY A 87 -3.32 -7.15 -1.72
N ILE A 88 -2.32 -7.54 -0.92
CA ILE A 88 -1.87 -6.76 0.24
C ILE A 88 -1.30 -5.42 -0.21
N ASP A 89 -0.54 -5.40 -1.32
CA ASP A 89 0.00 -4.16 -1.90
C ASP A 89 -1.12 -3.20 -2.30
N ALA A 90 -2.16 -3.68 -2.99
CA ALA A 90 -3.29 -2.85 -3.41
C ALA A 90 -4.00 -2.19 -2.21
N VAL A 91 -4.25 -2.97 -1.15
CA VAL A 91 -4.86 -2.44 0.07
C VAL A 91 -3.94 -1.45 0.75
N ALA A 92 -2.65 -1.79 0.92
CA ALA A 92 -1.68 -0.96 1.60
C ALA A 92 -1.53 0.42 0.95
N MET A 93 -1.45 0.48 -0.39
CA MET A 93 -1.33 1.73 -1.12
C MET A 93 -2.50 2.67 -0.85
N CYS A 94 -3.72 2.14 -0.78
CA CYS A 94 -4.92 2.94 -0.49
C CYS A 94 -5.06 3.33 0.99
N VAL A 95 -4.91 2.38 1.92
CA VAL A 95 -5.21 2.64 3.34
C VAL A 95 -4.11 3.43 4.04
N ASN A 96 -2.85 3.30 3.60
CA ASN A 96 -1.76 4.11 4.13
C ASN A 96 -1.92 5.60 3.75
N ASP A 97 -2.48 5.90 2.59
CA ASP A 97 -2.80 7.29 2.20
C ASP A 97 -3.94 7.86 3.05
N ILE A 98 -4.97 7.05 3.33
CA ILE A 98 -6.10 7.46 4.18
C ILE A 98 -5.62 7.83 5.58
N ILE A 99 -4.73 7.05 6.19
CA ILE A 99 -4.21 7.37 7.53
C ILE A 99 -3.29 8.60 7.54
N CYS A 100 -2.69 9.00 6.41
CA CYS A 100 -1.93 10.24 6.31
C CYS A 100 -2.80 11.49 6.53
N VAL A 101 -4.10 11.37 6.38
CA VAL A 101 -5.08 12.42 6.69
C VAL A 101 -5.61 12.32 8.13
N GLY A 102 -5.30 11.22 8.83
CA GLY A 102 -5.81 10.93 10.17
C GLY A 102 -7.10 10.12 10.19
N ALA A 103 -7.56 9.63 9.03
CA ALA A 103 -8.81 8.87 8.91
C ALA A 103 -8.60 7.38 9.22
N LYS A 104 -9.60 6.77 9.83
CA LYS A 104 -9.67 5.32 10.06
C LYS A 104 -10.30 4.65 8.83
N PRO A 105 -9.61 3.70 8.16
CA PRO A 105 -10.22 2.91 7.10
C PRO A 105 -11.47 2.15 7.59
N LEU A 106 -12.50 2.14 6.77
CA LEU A 106 -13.79 1.50 7.02
C LEU A 106 -13.98 0.27 6.15
N PHE A 107 -13.88 0.47 4.84
CA PHE A 107 -14.08 -0.59 3.86
C PHE A 107 -13.22 -0.40 2.62
N PHE A 108 -13.12 -1.46 1.85
CA PHE A 108 -12.34 -1.58 0.63
C PHE A 108 -13.16 -2.23 -0.47
N LEU A 109 -12.89 -1.83 -1.70
CA LEU A 109 -13.37 -2.45 -2.94
C LEU A 109 -12.16 -2.71 -3.83
N ASP A 110 -12.13 -3.85 -4.50
CA ASP A 110 -11.11 -4.13 -5.53
C ASP A 110 -11.69 -4.10 -6.93
N TYR A 111 -10.84 -3.89 -7.92
CA TYR A 111 -11.11 -4.10 -9.33
C TYR A 111 -9.98 -4.91 -9.95
N ILE A 112 -10.33 -6.07 -10.49
CA ILE A 112 -9.40 -6.96 -11.16
C ILE A 112 -9.78 -7.02 -12.64
N ALA A 113 -8.93 -6.45 -13.51
CA ALA A 113 -9.00 -6.64 -14.95
C ALA A 113 -8.09 -7.80 -15.33
N CYS A 114 -8.54 -8.79 -16.09
CA CYS A 114 -7.73 -9.93 -16.48
C CYS A 114 -7.95 -10.34 -17.94
N GLY A 115 -6.94 -10.90 -18.59
CA GLY A 115 -7.09 -11.43 -19.94
C GLY A 115 -7.99 -12.67 -19.96
N LYS A 116 -7.89 -13.50 -18.91
CA LYS A 116 -8.73 -14.66 -18.66
C LYS A 116 -8.98 -14.87 -17.18
N ASN A 117 -10.22 -15.13 -16.82
CA ASN A 117 -10.57 -15.46 -15.44
C ASN A 117 -10.17 -16.92 -15.13
N VAL A 118 -9.09 -17.06 -14.35
CA VAL A 118 -8.68 -18.34 -13.75
C VAL A 118 -9.09 -18.32 -12.29
N PRO A 119 -10.15 -19.05 -11.88
CA PRO A 119 -10.78 -18.91 -10.57
C PRO A 119 -9.82 -19.02 -9.39
N GLU A 120 -8.88 -19.95 -9.44
CA GLU A 120 -7.89 -20.19 -8.40
C GLU A 120 -6.89 -19.03 -8.30
N LYS A 121 -6.48 -18.43 -9.42
CA LYS A 121 -5.61 -17.23 -9.45
C LYS A 121 -6.34 -16.03 -8.87
N ILE A 122 -7.57 -15.77 -9.31
CA ILE A 122 -8.40 -14.68 -8.78
C ILE A 122 -8.63 -14.84 -7.27
N ALA A 123 -8.91 -16.06 -6.80
CA ALA A 123 -9.10 -16.33 -5.38
C ALA A 123 -7.81 -16.06 -4.56
N GLN A 124 -6.63 -16.35 -5.09
CA GLN A 124 -5.36 -15.99 -4.44
C GLN A 124 -5.19 -14.46 -4.35
N ILE A 125 -5.46 -13.72 -5.43
CA ILE A 125 -5.37 -12.25 -5.45
C ILE A 125 -6.31 -11.67 -4.39
N VAL A 126 -7.58 -12.06 -4.39
CA VAL A 126 -8.58 -11.59 -3.41
C VAL A 126 -8.25 -12.07 -1.99
N GLY A 127 -7.62 -13.24 -1.84
CA GLY A 127 -7.07 -13.70 -0.58
C GLY A 127 -6.05 -12.71 0.00
N GLY A 128 -5.15 -12.19 -0.84
CA GLY A 128 -4.22 -11.12 -0.49
C GLY A 128 -4.92 -9.79 -0.16
N VAL A 129 -5.94 -9.40 -0.93
CA VAL A 129 -6.78 -8.21 -0.63
C VAL A 129 -7.44 -8.36 0.75
N ALA A 130 -8.06 -9.53 1.01
CA ALA A 130 -8.68 -9.80 2.30
C ALA A 130 -7.67 -9.75 3.46
N GLU A 131 -6.47 -10.26 3.27
CA GLU A 131 -5.40 -10.18 4.27
C GLU A 131 -5.01 -8.72 4.56
N GLY A 132 -4.83 -7.90 3.53
CA GLY A 132 -4.59 -6.46 3.69
C GLY A 132 -5.73 -5.75 4.44
N CYS A 133 -6.98 -6.12 4.15
CA CYS A 133 -8.15 -5.61 4.87
C CYS A 133 -8.14 -6.02 6.36
N VAL A 134 -7.80 -7.26 6.69
CA VAL A 134 -7.65 -7.71 8.08
C VAL A 134 -6.55 -6.93 8.81
N GLN A 135 -5.41 -6.71 8.16
CA GLN A 135 -4.30 -5.93 8.73
C GLN A 135 -4.71 -4.48 8.99
N SER A 136 -5.41 -3.84 8.08
CA SER A 136 -5.88 -2.45 8.21
C SER A 136 -7.13 -2.30 9.09
N GLY A 137 -7.88 -3.38 9.32
CA GLY A 137 -9.19 -3.35 9.99
C GLY A 137 -10.32 -2.83 9.11
N ALA A 138 -10.11 -2.70 7.81
CA ALA A 138 -11.15 -2.42 6.83
C ALA A 138 -11.93 -3.70 6.48
N ALA A 139 -13.17 -3.55 5.99
CA ALA A 139 -13.95 -4.65 5.47
C ALA A 139 -13.89 -4.70 3.95
N LEU A 140 -13.65 -5.85 3.36
CA LEU A 140 -13.84 -6.05 1.93
C LEU A 140 -15.34 -6.27 1.68
N ILE A 141 -16.03 -5.26 1.14
CA ILE A 141 -17.50 -5.26 1.01
C ILE A 141 -18.00 -5.50 -0.40
N GLY A 142 -17.12 -5.56 -1.38
CA GLY A 142 -17.42 -5.78 -2.77
C GLY A 142 -16.19 -5.64 -3.64
N GLY A 143 -16.37 -5.81 -4.92
CA GLY A 143 -15.33 -5.70 -5.93
C GLY A 143 -15.85 -6.13 -7.29
N GLU A 144 -14.98 -6.10 -8.29
CA GLU A 144 -15.30 -6.50 -9.66
C GLU A 144 -14.13 -7.31 -10.25
N THR A 145 -14.47 -8.35 -11.00
CA THR A 145 -13.51 -9.07 -11.84
C THR A 145 -14.01 -9.09 -13.28
N ALA A 146 -13.28 -8.44 -14.17
CA ALA A 146 -13.65 -8.29 -15.57
C ALA A 146 -12.65 -8.99 -16.48
N GLU A 147 -13.16 -9.87 -17.37
CA GLU A 147 -12.36 -10.43 -18.45
C GLU A 147 -12.28 -9.45 -19.63
N HIS A 148 -11.07 -9.27 -20.14
CA HIS A 148 -10.77 -8.35 -21.24
C HIS A 148 -10.12 -9.13 -22.42
N PRO A 149 -10.83 -10.09 -23.04
CA PRO A 149 -10.29 -10.85 -24.16
C PRO A 149 -9.95 -9.93 -25.33
N GLY A 150 -8.76 -10.10 -25.88
CA GLY A 150 -8.25 -9.26 -26.97
C GLY A 150 -7.68 -7.91 -26.57
N LEU A 151 -7.99 -7.41 -25.37
CA LEU A 151 -7.39 -6.19 -24.80
C LEU A 151 -6.17 -6.49 -23.94
N MET A 152 -6.24 -7.57 -23.15
CA MET A 152 -5.13 -8.06 -22.31
C MET A 152 -4.66 -9.42 -22.74
N PRO A 153 -3.34 -9.72 -22.66
CA PRO A 153 -2.84 -11.09 -22.78
C PRO A 153 -3.52 -12.03 -21.77
N VAL A 154 -3.70 -13.30 -22.16
CA VAL A 154 -4.44 -14.29 -21.37
C VAL A 154 -3.89 -14.45 -19.95
N GLU A 155 -2.58 -14.35 -19.77
CA GLU A 155 -1.91 -14.53 -18.47
C GLU A 155 -1.85 -13.26 -17.64
N ASP A 156 -2.10 -12.11 -18.25
CA ASP A 156 -1.95 -10.80 -17.60
C ASP A 156 -3.22 -10.41 -16.84
N TYR A 157 -3.02 -9.65 -15.77
CA TYR A 157 -4.08 -8.97 -15.03
C TYR A 157 -3.55 -7.65 -14.49
N ASP A 158 -4.47 -6.77 -14.11
CA ASP A 158 -4.20 -5.60 -13.30
C ASP A 158 -5.12 -5.58 -12.08
N LEU A 159 -4.65 -4.96 -11.00
CA LEU A 159 -5.34 -4.89 -9.73
C LEU A 159 -5.29 -3.46 -9.20
N ALA A 160 -6.47 -2.91 -8.97
CA ALA A 160 -6.64 -1.62 -8.31
C ALA A 160 -7.59 -1.76 -7.12
N GLY A 161 -7.47 -0.83 -6.19
CA GLY A 161 -8.30 -0.76 -5.00
C GLY A 161 -8.90 0.62 -4.78
N PHE A 162 -9.97 0.62 -4.01
CA PHE A 162 -10.63 1.82 -3.53
C PHE A 162 -10.98 1.65 -2.06
N ALA A 163 -10.42 2.51 -1.22
CA ALA A 163 -10.67 2.50 0.21
C ALA A 163 -11.45 3.73 0.64
N VAL A 164 -12.32 3.57 1.62
CA VAL A 164 -13.01 4.67 2.30
C VAL A 164 -12.71 4.60 3.79
N GLY A 165 -12.34 5.74 4.35
CA GLY A 165 -12.15 5.94 5.78
C GLY A 165 -13.00 7.08 6.32
N ILE A 166 -13.00 7.25 7.63
CA ILE A 166 -13.73 8.30 8.34
C ILE A 166 -12.85 8.99 9.37
N VAL A 167 -13.04 10.29 9.49
CA VAL A 167 -12.39 11.13 10.51
C VAL A 167 -13.36 12.22 10.97
N ASP A 168 -13.28 12.64 12.24
CA ASP A 168 -13.93 13.89 12.67
C ASP A 168 -13.16 15.07 12.09
N LYS A 169 -13.83 16.03 11.47
CA LYS A 169 -13.21 17.20 10.80
C LYS A 169 -12.13 17.88 11.64
N LYS A 170 -12.39 18.05 12.94
CA LYS A 170 -11.42 18.64 13.87
C LYS A 170 -10.18 17.78 14.15
N LYS A 171 -10.19 16.50 13.75
CA LYS A 171 -9.08 15.53 13.90
C LYS A 171 -8.34 15.29 12.60
N ILE A 172 -8.75 15.92 11.50
CA ILE A 172 -7.98 15.93 10.26
C ILE A 172 -6.61 16.53 10.58
N LEU A 173 -5.53 15.86 10.13
CA LEU A 173 -4.18 16.34 10.35
C LEU A 173 -3.98 17.71 9.69
N ASP A 174 -3.55 18.68 10.48
CA ASP A 174 -3.37 20.06 10.08
C ASP A 174 -1.89 20.41 10.12
N LYS A 175 -1.24 20.35 8.97
CA LYS A 175 0.19 20.65 8.84
C LYS A 175 0.55 22.10 9.23
N THR A 176 -0.40 23.03 9.26
CA THR A 176 -0.13 24.44 9.67
C THR A 176 0.26 24.55 11.15
N LYS A 177 0.00 23.51 11.95
CA LYS A 177 0.43 23.41 13.36
C LYS A 177 1.87 22.94 13.55
N MET A 178 2.57 22.62 12.46
CA MET A 178 3.98 22.23 12.49
C MET A 178 4.84 23.44 12.82
N ALA A 179 5.91 23.21 13.58
CA ALA A 179 6.82 24.27 14.03
C ALA A 179 8.29 23.86 13.83
N GLU A 180 9.17 24.86 13.76
CA GLU A 180 10.60 24.64 13.83
C GLU A 180 10.97 23.90 15.13
N GLY A 181 11.82 22.88 15.01
CA GLY A 181 12.21 22.01 16.11
C GLY A 181 11.32 20.75 16.28
N ASP A 182 10.22 20.64 15.56
CA ASP A 182 9.50 19.37 15.48
C ASP A 182 10.40 18.29 14.86
N VAL A 183 10.14 17.04 15.20
CA VAL A 183 11.02 15.90 14.85
C VAL A 183 10.37 14.99 13.83
N VAL A 184 11.15 14.54 12.86
CA VAL A 184 10.74 13.58 11.83
C VAL A 184 11.12 12.18 12.28
N ILE A 185 10.11 11.34 12.48
CA ILE A 185 10.25 9.91 12.79
C ILE A 185 9.99 9.10 11.52
N ALA A 186 10.86 8.14 11.23
CA ALA A 186 10.68 7.14 10.19
C ALA A 186 10.01 5.88 10.75
N LEU A 187 9.12 5.28 9.97
CA LEU A 187 8.68 3.89 10.13
C LEU A 187 9.32 3.06 9.03
N ALA A 188 10.04 2.01 9.43
CA ALA A 188 10.74 1.14 8.49
C ALA A 188 9.77 0.50 7.48
N SER A 189 10.18 0.43 6.22
CA SER A 189 9.48 -0.33 5.20
C SER A 189 9.78 -1.82 5.32
N SER A 190 8.93 -2.65 4.74
CA SER A 190 9.15 -4.11 4.60
C SER A 190 10.08 -4.46 3.43
N GLY A 191 10.38 -3.49 2.58
CA GLY A 191 11.12 -3.65 1.34
C GLY A 191 10.84 -2.49 0.39
N ILE A 192 10.81 -2.79 -0.90
CA ILE A 192 10.58 -1.80 -1.95
C ILE A 192 9.14 -1.25 -1.93
N HIS A 193 8.22 -1.99 -1.34
CA HIS A 193 6.79 -1.77 -1.39
C HIS A 193 6.23 -2.01 -2.80
N SER A 194 5.49 -1.05 -3.38
CA SER A 194 4.84 -1.24 -4.69
C SER A 194 5.19 -0.14 -5.71
N ASN A 195 6.34 0.51 -5.57
CA ASN A 195 6.77 1.60 -6.45
C ASN A 195 8.14 1.33 -7.10
N GLY A 196 8.38 1.91 -8.29
CA GLY A 196 9.66 1.84 -8.97
C GLY A 196 9.94 0.51 -9.70
N PHE A 197 8.96 -0.37 -9.86
CA PHE A 197 9.15 -1.71 -10.42
C PHE A 197 9.48 -1.72 -11.92
N SER A 198 9.11 -0.71 -12.68
CA SER A 198 9.55 -0.57 -14.07
C SER A 198 11.07 -0.39 -14.16
N LEU A 199 11.66 0.40 -13.25
CA LEU A 199 13.11 0.57 -13.17
C LEU A 199 13.81 -0.70 -12.70
N ILE A 200 13.25 -1.41 -11.70
CA ILE A 200 13.75 -2.69 -11.19
C ILE A 200 13.82 -3.72 -12.32
N ARG A 201 12.74 -3.88 -13.10
CA ARG A 201 12.70 -4.81 -14.23
C ARG A 201 13.79 -4.52 -15.25
N LYS A 202 14.04 -3.24 -15.52
CA LYS A 202 15.12 -2.79 -16.42
C LYS A 202 16.51 -3.08 -15.82
N VAL A 203 16.73 -2.73 -14.54
CA VAL A 203 18.03 -2.90 -13.85
C VAL A 203 18.45 -4.36 -13.80
N PHE A 204 17.54 -5.26 -13.42
CA PHE A 204 17.81 -6.69 -13.33
C PHE A 204 17.51 -7.45 -14.62
N ARG A 205 17.14 -6.75 -15.71
CA ARG A 205 16.84 -7.33 -17.03
C ARG A 205 15.83 -8.46 -16.94
N ILE A 206 14.82 -8.31 -16.09
CA ILE A 206 13.86 -9.37 -15.74
C ILE A 206 13.10 -9.86 -16.95
N ASP A 207 12.73 -8.96 -17.86
CA ASP A 207 11.96 -9.30 -19.07
C ASP A 207 12.79 -10.07 -20.09
N GLU A 208 14.14 -9.92 -20.05
CA GLU A 208 15.07 -10.56 -20.99
C GLU A 208 15.62 -11.88 -20.43
N ASN A 209 15.89 -11.94 -19.13
CA ASN A 209 16.49 -13.07 -18.44
C ASN A 209 15.89 -13.32 -17.06
N PRO A 210 14.63 -13.79 -16.98
CA PRO A 210 13.94 -13.95 -15.71
C PRO A 210 14.59 -14.95 -14.75
N ALA A 211 15.43 -15.87 -15.27
CA ALA A 211 16.06 -16.88 -14.43
C ALA A 211 17.05 -16.30 -13.39
N GLU A 212 17.64 -15.14 -13.68
CA GLU A 212 18.65 -14.54 -12.79
C GLU A 212 18.08 -14.09 -11.44
N ILE A 213 16.81 -13.67 -11.38
CA ILE A 213 16.21 -13.23 -10.12
C ILE A 213 15.94 -14.36 -9.13
N TYR A 214 16.00 -15.62 -9.57
CA TYR A 214 15.79 -16.79 -8.70
C TYR A 214 17.07 -17.33 -8.08
N ARG A 215 18.24 -16.77 -8.43
CA ARG A 215 19.51 -17.17 -7.82
C ARG A 215 19.65 -16.55 -6.42
N PRO A 216 20.16 -17.29 -5.44
CA PRO A 216 20.53 -16.74 -4.15
C PRO A 216 21.52 -15.57 -4.31
N CYS A 217 21.31 -14.50 -3.55
CA CYS A 217 22.13 -13.31 -3.59
C CYS A 217 22.74 -13.03 -2.20
N ASP A 218 24.07 -13.06 -2.10
CA ASP A 218 24.77 -12.85 -0.83
C ASP A 218 24.47 -11.46 -0.24
N ALA A 219 24.32 -10.44 -1.10
CA ALA A 219 23.95 -9.09 -0.67
C ALA A 219 22.57 -9.02 0.01
N LEU A 220 21.71 -10.01 -0.21
CA LEU A 220 20.37 -10.12 0.38
C LEU A 220 20.32 -11.18 1.50
N GLY A 221 21.48 -11.56 2.05
CA GLY A 221 21.56 -12.59 3.09
C GLY A 221 21.17 -13.98 2.60
N GLY A 222 21.43 -14.29 1.34
CA GLY A 222 21.14 -15.57 0.70
C GLY A 222 19.71 -15.70 0.15
N LYS A 223 18.85 -14.72 0.34
CA LYS A 223 17.53 -14.66 -0.35
C LYS A 223 17.73 -14.40 -1.84
N THR A 224 16.77 -14.83 -2.63
CA THR A 224 16.71 -14.47 -4.05
C THR A 224 16.22 -13.03 -4.23
N ILE A 225 16.54 -12.43 -5.38
CA ILE A 225 15.96 -11.13 -5.76
C ILE A 225 14.43 -11.26 -5.86
N ALA A 226 13.94 -12.34 -6.46
CA ALA A 226 12.53 -12.62 -6.63
C ALA A 226 11.75 -12.60 -5.30
N GLU A 227 12.22 -13.34 -4.28
CA GLU A 227 11.59 -13.35 -2.95
C GLU A 227 11.59 -11.96 -2.31
N THR A 228 12.68 -11.19 -2.46
CA THR A 228 12.79 -9.85 -1.89
C THR A 228 11.86 -8.86 -2.57
N LEU A 229 11.72 -8.94 -3.90
CA LEU A 229 10.88 -8.04 -4.69
C LEU A 229 9.37 -8.24 -4.43
N LEU A 230 8.93 -9.47 -4.15
CA LEU A 230 7.51 -9.75 -3.85
C LEU A 230 7.12 -9.52 -2.38
N THR A 231 8.04 -9.08 -1.53
CA THR A 231 7.68 -8.69 -0.16
C THR A 231 6.54 -7.66 -0.20
N PRO A 232 5.40 -7.91 0.48
CA PRO A 232 4.26 -7.01 0.44
C PRO A 232 4.55 -5.66 1.06
N THR A 233 3.87 -4.63 0.60
CA THR A 233 3.84 -3.30 1.22
C THR A 233 3.32 -3.39 2.65
N LYS A 234 4.03 -2.77 3.58
CA LYS A 234 3.64 -2.74 4.99
C LYS A 234 2.43 -1.83 5.20
N ILE A 235 1.49 -2.30 6.02
CA ILE A 235 0.29 -1.55 6.42
C ILE A 235 0.51 -0.97 7.81
N TYR A 236 0.48 0.37 7.94
CA TYR A 236 0.78 1.13 9.16
C TYR A 236 -0.47 1.54 9.95
N VAL A 237 -1.66 1.15 9.50
CA VAL A 237 -2.94 1.67 10.01
C VAL A 237 -3.09 1.54 11.51
N LYS A 238 -2.85 0.35 12.07
CA LYS A 238 -3.10 0.10 13.51
C LYS A 238 -2.15 0.88 14.42
N SER A 239 -0.87 0.93 14.07
CA SER A 239 0.16 1.65 14.82
C SER A 239 -0.06 3.17 14.77
N VAL A 240 -0.35 3.70 13.58
CA VAL A 240 -0.61 5.14 13.41
C VAL A 240 -1.91 5.57 14.10
N LEU A 241 -3.00 4.81 13.97
CA LEU A 241 -4.24 5.12 14.70
C LEU A 241 -4.07 5.06 16.23
N ALA A 242 -3.19 4.21 16.74
CA ALA A 242 -2.86 4.20 18.16
C ALA A 242 -2.06 5.44 18.57
N LEU A 243 -1.10 5.84 17.73
CA LEU A 243 -0.30 7.06 17.91
C LEU A 243 -1.18 8.32 17.97
N LEU A 244 -2.08 8.49 16.99
CA LEU A 244 -2.98 9.65 16.87
C LEU A 244 -3.90 9.87 18.09
N LYS A 245 -4.09 8.85 18.94
CA LYS A 245 -4.86 8.97 20.20
C LYS A 245 -4.10 9.64 21.33
N LYS A 246 -2.77 9.70 21.25
CA LYS A 246 -1.91 10.05 22.38
C LYS A 246 -0.86 11.12 22.07
N VAL A 247 -0.53 11.31 20.81
CA VAL A 247 0.53 12.20 20.33
C VAL A 247 -0.08 13.24 19.40
N ASP A 248 0.40 14.48 19.52
CA ASP A 248 0.01 15.61 18.66
C ASP A 248 0.77 15.55 17.33
N VAL A 249 0.38 14.63 16.46
CA VAL A 249 1.00 14.43 15.15
C VAL A 249 0.72 15.63 14.25
N LYS A 250 1.77 16.22 13.68
CA LYS A 250 1.71 17.42 12.84
C LYS A 250 1.58 17.12 11.36
N GLY A 251 2.11 15.99 10.91
CA GLY A 251 2.05 15.55 9.53
C GLY A 251 2.50 14.09 9.38
N ILE A 252 1.98 13.44 8.37
CA ILE A 252 2.34 12.07 7.99
C ILE A 252 2.54 12.05 6.48
N SER A 253 3.59 11.35 6.01
CA SER A 253 3.80 11.11 4.58
C SER A 253 4.01 9.62 4.33
N HIS A 254 3.21 9.03 3.46
CA HIS A 254 3.44 7.70 2.92
C HIS A 254 4.49 7.82 1.80
N ILE A 255 5.62 7.11 1.94
CA ILE A 255 6.73 7.20 0.99
C ILE A 255 6.51 6.20 -0.14
N THR A 256 5.99 6.70 -1.25
CA THR A 256 5.63 5.96 -2.47
C THR A 256 6.51 6.38 -3.66
N GLY A 257 6.00 6.32 -4.89
CA GLY A 257 6.67 6.87 -6.07
C GLY A 257 7.02 8.34 -5.89
N GLY A 258 8.20 8.74 -6.35
CA GLY A 258 8.76 10.07 -6.07
C GLY A 258 9.59 10.14 -4.78
N GLY A 259 9.62 9.05 -3.97
CA GLY A 259 10.49 8.91 -2.80
C GLY A 259 10.35 10.02 -1.78
N PHE A 260 11.45 10.37 -1.13
CA PHE A 260 11.48 11.42 -0.11
C PHE A 260 11.16 12.80 -0.69
N TYR A 261 11.68 13.11 -1.87
CA TYR A 261 11.60 14.45 -2.46
C TYR A 261 10.19 14.86 -2.88
N GLU A 262 9.31 13.90 -3.20
CA GLU A 262 7.94 14.22 -3.60
C GLU A 262 6.90 13.94 -2.52
N ASN A 263 7.16 12.99 -1.60
CA ASN A 263 6.15 12.61 -0.61
C ASN A 263 6.27 13.40 0.70
N ILE A 264 7.47 13.59 1.25
CA ILE A 264 7.65 14.37 2.49
C ILE A 264 7.11 15.81 2.35
N PRO A 265 7.36 16.54 1.24
CA PRO A 265 6.84 17.91 1.07
C PRO A 265 5.32 18.05 1.15
N ARG A 266 4.56 17.00 0.87
CA ARG A 266 3.07 17.04 0.92
C ARG A 266 2.57 17.35 2.33
N SER A 267 3.26 16.88 3.36
CA SER A 267 2.91 17.10 4.75
C SER A 267 3.58 18.33 5.37
N ILE A 268 4.51 19.01 4.67
CA ILE A 268 5.24 20.18 5.17
C ILE A 268 4.54 21.46 4.70
N PRO A 269 4.25 22.44 5.61
CA PRO A 269 3.72 23.74 5.21
C PRO A 269 4.79 24.62 4.54
N ASP A 270 4.35 25.72 3.95
CA ASP A 270 5.27 26.73 3.40
C ASP A 270 6.06 27.38 4.54
N GLY A 271 7.30 27.78 4.26
CA GLY A 271 8.22 28.36 5.23
C GLY A 271 8.94 27.36 6.14
N LEU A 272 8.61 26.06 6.04
CA LEU A 272 9.26 24.99 6.79
C LEU A 272 9.84 23.92 5.85
N CYS A 273 10.85 23.22 6.37
CA CYS A 273 11.58 22.17 5.69
C CYS A 273 11.85 20.98 6.60
N ALA A 274 11.69 19.78 6.12
CA ALA A 274 12.18 18.58 6.77
C ALA A 274 13.67 18.38 6.42
N LYS A 275 14.54 18.59 7.40
CA LYS A 275 15.97 18.37 7.31
C LYS A 275 16.28 16.93 7.74
N ILE A 276 16.60 16.08 6.80
CA ILE A 276 16.78 14.64 6.98
C ILE A 276 18.28 14.33 7.02
N ASP A 277 18.71 13.65 8.07
CA ASP A 277 20.03 13.05 8.19
C ASP A 277 20.05 11.71 7.47
N LYS A 278 20.71 11.64 6.30
CA LYS A 278 20.82 10.40 5.51
C LYS A 278 21.50 9.28 6.29
N SER A 279 22.42 9.61 7.18
CA SER A 279 23.13 8.61 7.96
C SER A 279 22.24 7.90 8.98
N ALA A 280 21.13 8.53 9.37
CA ALA A 280 20.10 7.95 10.24
C ALA A 280 19.13 7.03 9.47
N VAL A 281 19.06 7.12 8.15
CA VAL A 281 18.16 6.29 7.34
C VAL A 281 18.68 4.86 7.26
N LYS A 282 17.90 3.90 7.74
CA LYS A 282 18.23 2.47 7.69
C LYS A 282 17.93 1.90 6.29
N VAL A 283 18.82 2.18 5.34
CA VAL A 283 18.71 1.71 3.95
C VAL A 283 18.75 0.18 3.91
N LEU A 284 17.75 -0.44 3.26
CA LEU A 284 17.73 -1.90 3.12
C LEU A 284 18.67 -2.36 2.00
N PRO A 285 19.32 -3.54 2.13
CA PRO A 285 20.33 -4.05 1.18
C PRO A 285 19.86 -4.11 -0.27
N ILE A 286 18.56 -4.27 -0.51
CA ILE A 286 18.02 -4.32 -1.86
C ILE A 286 18.20 -2.98 -2.61
N PHE A 287 18.15 -1.84 -1.91
CA PHE A 287 18.35 -0.53 -2.53
C PHE A 287 19.80 -0.32 -2.96
N ASP A 288 20.77 -0.77 -2.15
CA ASP A 288 22.18 -0.76 -2.52
C ASP A 288 22.45 -1.65 -3.74
N LEU A 289 21.80 -2.82 -3.79
CA LEU A 289 21.91 -3.73 -4.91
C LEU A 289 21.34 -3.10 -6.20
N ILE A 290 20.17 -2.44 -6.13
CA ILE A 290 19.57 -1.73 -7.27
C ILE A 290 20.49 -0.60 -7.74
N ALA A 291 20.97 0.24 -6.81
CA ALA A 291 21.83 1.38 -7.13
C ALA A 291 23.13 0.93 -7.83
N LYS A 292 23.80 -0.08 -7.30
CA LYS A 292 25.05 -0.63 -7.86
C LYS A 292 24.81 -1.28 -9.22
N THR A 293 23.79 -2.14 -9.33
CA THR A 293 23.51 -2.86 -10.59
C THR A 293 23.09 -1.94 -11.71
N GLY A 294 22.26 -0.93 -11.38
CA GLY A 294 21.75 0.05 -12.35
C GLY A 294 22.67 1.26 -12.55
N ASN A 295 23.75 1.39 -11.79
CA ASN A 295 24.58 2.59 -11.70
C ASN A 295 23.74 3.86 -11.51
N ILE A 296 22.80 3.80 -10.54
CA ILE A 296 21.82 4.86 -10.28
C ILE A 296 22.39 5.82 -9.23
N PRO A 297 22.42 7.14 -9.48
CA PRO A 297 22.85 8.12 -8.51
C PRO A 297 22.01 8.10 -7.23
N GLU A 298 22.63 8.37 -6.08
CA GLU A 298 21.96 8.40 -4.76
C GLU A 298 20.69 9.28 -4.77
N ARG A 299 20.78 10.48 -5.36
CA ARG A 299 19.63 11.38 -5.45
C ARG A 299 18.44 10.73 -6.17
N ASP A 300 18.69 10.03 -7.26
CA ASP A 300 17.64 9.37 -8.05
C ASP A 300 17.04 8.18 -7.27
N MET A 301 17.86 7.49 -6.47
CA MET A 301 17.38 6.45 -5.56
C MET A 301 16.40 7.02 -4.54
N PHE A 302 16.75 8.12 -3.86
CA PHE A 302 15.86 8.80 -2.90
C PHE A 302 14.66 9.49 -3.57
N ASN A 303 14.72 9.76 -4.87
CA ASN A 303 13.61 10.31 -5.66
C ASN A 303 12.69 9.23 -6.26
N THR A 304 13.10 7.96 -6.25
CA THR A 304 12.31 6.86 -6.84
C THR A 304 11.75 5.93 -5.77
N TYR A 305 12.53 5.66 -4.72
CA TYR A 305 12.27 4.61 -3.76
C TYR A 305 12.10 5.13 -2.33
N ASN A 306 11.53 4.29 -1.48
CA ASN A 306 11.36 4.58 -0.05
C ASN A 306 12.66 4.44 0.78
N MET A 307 13.72 3.90 0.21
CA MET A 307 15.05 3.71 0.82
C MET A 307 15.05 3.05 2.22
N GLY A 308 14.02 2.29 2.55
CA GLY A 308 13.85 1.66 3.85
C GLY A 308 12.89 2.38 4.80
N VAL A 309 12.33 3.51 4.39
CA VAL A 309 11.35 4.30 5.15
C VAL A 309 10.01 4.29 4.43
N GLY A 310 9.04 3.50 4.90
CA GLY A 310 7.73 3.43 4.26
C GLY A 310 6.79 4.57 4.64
N MET A 311 7.01 5.17 5.81
CA MET A 311 6.21 6.29 6.28
C MET A 311 7.06 7.24 7.13
N SER A 312 6.88 8.54 7.02
CA SER A 312 7.43 9.55 7.92
C SER A 312 6.34 10.25 8.70
N ILE A 313 6.62 10.56 9.96
CA ILE A 313 5.69 11.19 10.91
C ILE A 313 6.38 12.36 11.58
N VAL A 314 5.72 13.52 11.66
CA VAL A 314 6.23 14.71 12.34
C VAL A 314 5.51 14.90 13.66
N VAL A 315 6.29 14.99 14.75
CA VAL A 315 5.78 15.18 16.12
C VAL A 315 6.55 16.25 16.87
N PRO A 316 5.97 16.89 17.89
CA PRO A 316 6.71 17.80 18.76
C PRO A 316 7.90 17.12 19.44
N ALA A 317 9.04 17.81 19.57
CA ALA A 317 10.26 17.25 20.19
C ALA A 317 9.99 16.63 21.58
N ALA A 318 9.13 17.27 22.39
CA ALA A 318 8.77 16.78 23.72
C ALA A 318 7.98 15.46 23.70
N GLN A 319 7.41 15.04 22.58
CA GLN A 319 6.58 13.82 22.45
C GLN A 319 7.28 12.70 21.71
N VAL A 320 8.52 12.87 21.26
CA VAL A 320 9.27 11.87 20.47
C VAL A 320 9.34 10.53 21.18
N GLN A 321 9.78 10.50 22.46
CA GLN A 321 9.91 9.24 23.18
C GLN A 321 8.56 8.52 23.31
N THR A 322 7.49 9.26 23.64
CA THR A 322 6.12 8.70 23.71
C THR A 322 5.69 8.13 22.38
N ALA A 323 6.02 8.82 21.27
CA ALA A 323 5.70 8.34 19.92
C ALA A 323 6.44 7.03 19.59
N LEU A 324 7.75 6.99 19.86
CA LEU A 324 8.58 5.80 19.63
C LEU A 324 8.09 4.60 20.46
N ASP A 325 7.76 4.82 21.75
CA ASP A 325 7.25 3.77 22.63
C ASP A 325 5.94 3.17 22.13
N ILE A 326 5.00 4.01 21.68
CA ILE A 326 3.72 3.57 21.12
C ILE A 326 3.94 2.78 19.83
N LEU A 327 4.73 3.30 18.91
CA LEU A 327 5.00 2.67 17.62
C LEU A 327 5.70 1.32 17.81
N THR A 328 6.72 1.26 18.66
CA THR A 328 7.43 0.01 19.00
C THR A 328 6.51 -1.02 19.65
N ALA A 329 5.63 -0.61 20.56
CA ALA A 329 4.65 -1.48 21.19
C ALA A 329 3.65 -2.09 20.18
N HIS A 330 3.48 -1.44 19.00
CA HIS A 330 2.66 -1.94 17.90
C HIS A 330 3.48 -2.66 16.81
N GLY A 331 4.76 -2.97 17.08
CA GLY A 331 5.61 -3.76 16.19
C GLY A 331 6.29 -2.95 15.09
N GLU A 332 6.33 -1.61 15.19
CA GLU A 332 7.07 -0.79 14.24
C GLU A 332 8.55 -0.68 14.62
N ASP A 333 9.43 -0.79 13.64
CA ASP A 333 10.79 -0.27 13.76
C ASP A 333 10.74 1.23 13.44
N ALA A 334 10.62 2.04 14.50
CA ALA A 334 10.48 3.48 14.42
C ALA A 334 11.71 4.17 14.98
N TYR A 335 12.19 5.20 14.28
CA TYR A 335 13.40 5.93 14.67
C TYR A 335 13.42 7.34 14.11
N VAL A 336 14.19 8.23 14.75
CA VAL A 336 14.34 9.64 14.31
C VAL A 336 15.25 9.68 13.09
N ILE A 337 14.84 10.46 12.07
CA ILE A 337 15.63 10.70 10.86
C ILE A 337 15.90 12.16 10.57
N GLY A 338 15.34 13.09 11.34
CA GLY A 338 15.55 14.52 11.08
C GLY A 338 14.69 15.42 11.92
N THR A 339 14.71 16.69 11.58
CA THR A 339 13.99 17.77 12.28
C THR A 339 13.37 18.75 11.28
N ILE A 340 12.37 19.48 11.75
CA ILE A 340 11.77 20.58 10.98
C ILE A 340 12.56 21.86 11.24
N THR A 341 12.93 22.54 10.18
CA THR A 341 13.65 23.82 10.19
C THR A 341 12.94 24.85 9.32
N LYS A 342 13.30 26.12 9.45
CA LYS A 342 12.83 27.17 8.54
C LYS A 342 13.56 27.09 7.20
N ASN A 343 12.81 27.12 6.14
CA ASN A 343 13.34 27.24 4.78
C ASN A 343 12.18 27.62 3.85
N ASP A 344 12.38 28.63 3.01
CA ASP A 344 11.40 29.12 2.05
C ASP A 344 11.61 28.56 0.64
N GLU A 345 12.77 27.94 0.38
CA GLU A 345 13.14 27.44 -0.95
C GLU A 345 12.84 25.95 -1.12
N GLU A 346 13.18 25.14 -0.11
CA GLU A 346 13.03 23.67 -0.17
C GLU A 346 12.22 23.14 1.00
N LYS A 347 11.33 22.20 0.74
CA LYS A 347 10.52 21.53 1.78
C LYS A 347 11.15 20.24 2.32
N VAL A 348 12.18 19.73 1.67
CA VAL A 348 12.97 18.58 2.15
C VAL A 348 14.43 18.74 1.73
N ILE A 349 15.32 18.57 2.67
CA ILE A 349 16.78 18.56 2.47
C ILE A 349 17.31 17.24 3.04
N LEU A 350 18.12 16.53 2.27
CA LEU A 350 18.85 15.34 2.68
C LEU A 350 20.35 15.68 2.75
N GLU A 351 20.94 15.53 3.92
CA GLU A 351 22.36 15.82 4.16
C GLU A 351 23.12 14.67 4.84
#